data_044e1d2a7bb82ebe8f7257ad76fbb716
#
_entry.id   044e1d2a7bb82ebe8f7257ad76fbb716
#
_cell.length_a   1.000
_cell.length_b   1.000
_cell.length_c   1.000
_cell.angle_alpha   90.00
_cell.angle_beta   90.00
_cell.angle_gamma   90.00
#
_symmetry.space_group_name_H-M   'P 1'
#
loop_
_entity.id
_entity.type
_entity.pdbx_description
1 polymer ?
#
loop_
_entity_poly.entity_id
_entity_poly.type
_entity_poly.pdbx_seq_one_letter_code
_entity_poly.pdbx_strand_id
1 'polypeptide(L)'
;MGCTTILVGKKATYDGSTMIARNDDSGAGHFTAKKFAVVSPEQQPKTYHSVLSHVTIELPENPMRYTAMPNAVEGKGIWAASGVNEAHVAMTATETITSNPRVLGADPLVVYQPAADGKEEIAGGIGEEDLVCLVLPYIRSAREGVLRLGSLLEQYGTYEMNGIAFQDKDEIWWLETIGGHHWMARRVPDEVYVVMPNQLGIDSFDLEDAYGEQKNFLCSADLKEFIETYHLNLSMDGSLNPRDVFGSHDDADHVYNTPRAWFMERYLNPNTYRWDGALADFTPVSDDLPWCMVPEKKITVEDVKYVLSGHYQGTPYDPYGSYGEKSMCGAYRSIGINRNDFMALIQIRPDMEADCRPVEWIAYGSNAFNALVPFYADVEETPEYLNNTTGRVSTENFYWSSRLIAAMADASYNKSLFHVERYQERVAAKGHELINRYDARLAAEQDPAVRKALRQQANAEIASMLQKETDDTLDKVLFELSSQMKNAYSRSDA
;
A
#
# COMPACT_ATOMS: atom_id res chain seq x y z
N MET A 1 -10.73 4.30 -4.47
CA MET A 1 -9.55 4.07 -5.32
C MET A 1 -9.17 2.60 -5.24
N GLY A 2 -8.33 2.06 -6.12
CA GLY A 2 -8.10 0.61 -6.17
C GLY A 2 -6.67 0.25 -5.81
N CYS A 3 -6.37 0.01 -4.56
CA CYS A 3 -5.05 -0.35 -4.06
C CYS A 3 -4.84 -1.87 -3.97
N THR A 4 -3.67 -2.33 -3.55
CA THR A 4 -3.37 -3.73 -3.19
C THR A 4 -2.33 -3.72 -2.09
N THR A 5 -2.60 -4.43 -1.00
CA THR A 5 -1.73 -4.47 0.19
C THR A 5 -1.23 -5.89 0.44
N ILE A 6 -0.01 -6.03 0.94
CA ILE A 6 0.53 -7.25 1.54
C ILE A 6 1.17 -6.92 2.88
N LEU A 7 0.90 -7.77 3.87
CA LEU A 7 1.48 -7.70 5.21
C LEU A 7 2.26 -8.98 5.45
N VAL A 8 3.45 -8.90 6.03
CA VAL A 8 4.30 -10.08 6.26
C VAL A 8 4.80 -10.08 7.70
N GLY A 9 4.36 -11.06 8.47
CA GLY A 9 4.75 -11.25 9.87
C GLY A 9 6.24 -11.58 10.01
N LYS A 10 6.84 -11.17 11.12
CA LYS A 10 8.29 -11.24 11.36
C LYS A 10 8.93 -12.62 11.24
N LYS A 11 8.17 -13.70 11.45
CA LYS A 11 8.66 -15.07 11.25
C LYS A 11 8.49 -15.56 9.81
N ALA A 12 7.70 -14.86 9.00
CA ALA A 12 7.53 -15.16 7.58
C ALA A 12 8.57 -14.43 6.70
N THR A 13 9.20 -13.36 7.18
CA THR A 13 10.25 -12.63 6.47
C THR A 13 11.62 -13.30 6.56
N TYR A 14 12.51 -12.97 5.61
CA TYR A 14 13.84 -13.55 5.50
C TYR A 14 14.80 -13.14 6.63
N ASP A 15 14.61 -11.97 7.23
CA ASP A 15 15.50 -11.32 8.20
C ASP A 15 14.84 -11.06 9.57
N GLY A 16 13.62 -11.53 9.79
CA GLY A 16 12.88 -11.30 11.03
C GLY A 16 12.20 -9.93 11.14
N SER A 17 12.29 -9.10 10.10
CA SER A 17 11.57 -7.83 10.07
C SER A 17 10.06 -8.02 9.96
N THR A 18 9.28 -7.06 10.44
CA THR A 18 7.91 -6.90 10.00
C THR A 18 7.90 -6.14 8.68
N MET A 19 7.00 -6.46 7.76
CA MET A 19 6.84 -5.71 6.50
C MET A 19 5.37 -5.41 6.21
N ILE A 20 5.07 -4.17 5.87
CA ILE A 20 3.80 -3.76 5.27
C ILE A 20 4.08 -3.08 3.94
N ALA A 21 3.30 -3.42 2.91
CA ALA A 21 3.48 -2.82 1.60
C ALA A 21 2.15 -2.62 0.89
N ARG A 22 2.05 -1.52 0.13
CA ARG A 22 0.88 -1.23 -0.70
C ARG A 22 1.24 -0.59 -2.03
N ASN A 23 0.38 -0.82 -3.00
CA ASN A 23 0.22 0.03 -4.16
C ASN A 23 -0.79 1.13 -3.85
N ASP A 24 -0.51 2.36 -4.27
CA ASP A 24 -1.48 3.45 -4.33
C ASP A 24 -1.92 3.62 -5.78
N ASP A 25 -3.20 3.38 -6.06
CA ASP A 25 -3.73 3.42 -7.42
C ASP A 25 -4.85 4.46 -7.53
N SER A 26 -4.67 5.43 -8.41
CA SER A 26 -5.71 6.42 -8.72
C SER A 26 -6.96 5.80 -9.32
N GLY A 27 -8.04 6.56 -9.42
CA GLY A 27 -9.26 6.19 -10.13
C GLY A 27 -9.03 5.90 -11.62
N ALA A 28 -9.96 5.19 -12.27
CA ALA A 28 -9.87 4.86 -13.68
C ALA A 28 -9.71 6.13 -14.56
N GLY A 29 -8.73 6.11 -15.46
CA GLY A 29 -8.42 7.24 -16.34
C GLY A 29 -7.63 8.37 -15.70
N HIS A 30 -7.18 8.22 -14.46
CA HIS A 30 -6.40 9.21 -13.72
C HIS A 30 -5.10 8.61 -13.18
N PHE A 31 -4.17 9.48 -12.84
CA PHE A 31 -3.01 9.20 -12.00
C PHE A 31 -2.66 10.47 -11.22
N THR A 32 -2.06 10.31 -10.06
CA THR A 32 -1.74 11.41 -9.14
C THR A 32 -0.24 11.49 -8.93
N ALA A 33 0.33 12.66 -9.19
CA ALA A 33 1.76 12.88 -8.92
C ALA A 33 1.99 12.89 -7.41
N LYS A 34 2.92 12.05 -6.96
CA LYS A 34 3.31 11.86 -5.57
C LYS A 34 4.76 12.28 -5.35
N LYS A 35 5.11 12.52 -4.11
CA LYS A 35 6.48 12.80 -3.67
C LYS A 35 6.77 12.07 -2.37
N PHE A 36 8.04 11.79 -2.07
CA PHE A 36 8.48 11.29 -0.79
C PHE A 36 8.95 12.44 0.07
N ALA A 37 8.33 12.66 1.20
CA ALA A 37 8.58 13.83 2.04
C ALA A 37 8.73 13.46 3.52
N VAL A 38 9.46 14.30 4.25
CA VAL A 38 9.42 14.35 5.71
C VAL A 38 8.50 15.49 6.12
N VAL A 39 7.64 15.25 7.08
CA VAL A 39 6.77 16.25 7.70
C VAL A 39 7.29 16.49 9.12
N SER A 40 7.86 17.67 9.36
CA SER A 40 8.39 18.03 10.67
C SER A 40 7.26 18.44 11.64
N PRO A 41 7.48 18.41 12.96
CA PRO A 41 6.49 18.85 13.95
C PRO A 41 5.96 20.28 13.70
N GLU A 42 6.85 21.18 13.25
CA GLU A 42 6.53 22.60 13.02
C GLU A 42 5.63 22.81 11.79
N GLN A 43 5.62 21.86 10.86
CA GLN A 43 4.79 21.90 9.66
C GLN A 43 3.37 21.35 9.90
N GLN A 44 3.13 20.73 11.06
CA GLN A 44 1.86 20.11 11.38
C GLN A 44 0.90 21.13 11.99
N PRO A 45 -0.37 21.16 11.53
CA PRO A 45 -1.34 22.11 12.07
C PRO A 45 -1.80 21.70 13.48
N LYS A 46 -2.32 22.65 14.26
CA LYS A 46 -3.01 22.34 15.53
C LYS A 46 -4.46 21.92 15.30
N THR A 47 -5.06 22.43 14.24
CA THR A 47 -6.41 22.09 13.79
C THR A 47 -6.31 21.58 12.36
N TYR A 48 -6.75 20.36 12.14
CA TYR A 48 -6.80 19.74 10.81
C TYR A 48 -8.12 20.07 10.10
N HIS A 49 -8.03 20.38 8.82
CA HIS A 49 -9.19 20.60 7.95
C HIS A 49 -9.08 19.71 6.71
N SER A 50 -10.02 18.78 6.54
CA SER A 50 -10.10 17.96 5.33
C SER A 50 -10.53 18.82 4.13
N VAL A 51 -9.88 18.58 2.99
CA VAL A 51 -10.26 19.25 1.72
C VAL A 51 -11.50 18.61 1.09
N LEU A 52 -11.70 17.30 1.30
CA LEU A 52 -12.81 16.58 0.70
C LEU A 52 -14.07 16.58 1.55
N SER A 53 -13.94 16.32 2.83
CA SER A 53 -15.09 16.15 3.74
C SER A 53 -15.42 17.40 4.53
N HIS A 54 -14.54 18.41 4.54
CA HIS A 54 -14.64 19.61 5.35
C HIS A 54 -14.66 19.35 6.87
N VAL A 55 -14.39 18.11 7.31
CA VAL A 55 -14.27 17.83 8.76
C VAL A 55 -13.12 18.62 9.36
N THR A 56 -13.37 19.14 10.55
CA THR A 56 -12.39 19.92 11.33
C THR A 56 -12.10 19.19 12.63
N ILE A 57 -10.82 18.92 12.92
CA ILE A 57 -10.38 18.11 14.05
C ILE A 57 -9.24 18.83 14.77
N GLU A 58 -9.42 19.06 16.09
CA GLU A 58 -8.34 19.52 16.94
C GLU A 58 -7.34 18.40 17.19
N LEU A 59 -6.07 18.65 16.89
CA LEU A 59 -5.01 17.65 16.98
C LEU A 59 -4.32 17.71 18.34
N PRO A 60 -3.79 16.59 18.87
CA PRO A 60 -3.01 16.59 20.08
C PRO A 60 -1.75 17.47 19.98
N GLU A 61 -1.29 17.96 21.12
CA GLU A 61 0.00 18.65 21.19
C GLU A 61 1.18 17.69 20.99
N ASN A 62 2.32 18.24 20.57
CA ASN A 62 3.59 17.51 20.39
C ASN A 62 3.52 16.36 19.35
N PRO A 63 3.14 16.66 18.10
CA PRO A 63 3.21 15.68 17.02
C PRO A 63 4.66 15.25 16.78
N MET A 64 4.86 13.99 16.44
CA MET A 64 6.15 13.49 15.99
C MET A 64 6.39 13.80 14.50
N ARG A 65 7.65 13.95 14.12
CA ARG A 65 8.08 13.93 12.72
C ARG A 65 7.71 12.58 12.10
N TYR A 66 7.34 12.59 10.83
CA TYR A 66 7.07 11.35 10.07
C TYR A 66 7.42 11.52 8.58
N THR A 67 7.70 10.40 7.92
CA THR A 67 7.78 10.33 6.45
C THR A 67 6.40 10.15 5.85
N ALA A 68 6.18 10.58 4.62
CA ALA A 68 4.90 10.47 3.93
C ALA A 68 5.06 10.45 2.40
N MET A 69 4.01 9.97 1.71
CA MET A 69 3.90 9.95 0.26
C MET A 69 2.77 10.88 -0.24
N PRO A 70 2.81 12.19 0.09
CA PRO A 70 1.71 13.08 -0.18
C PRO A 70 1.57 13.41 -1.68
N ASN A 71 0.39 13.94 -2.02
CA ASN A 71 0.16 14.56 -3.32
C ASN A 71 1.21 15.66 -3.57
N ALA A 72 1.77 15.65 -4.78
CA ALA A 72 2.71 16.68 -5.22
C ALA A 72 2.01 17.98 -5.66
N VAL A 73 0.71 17.93 -5.94
CA VAL A 73 -0.10 19.07 -6.37
C VAL A 73 -0.92 19.56 -5.19
N GLU A 74 -0.72 20.83 -4.83
CA GLU A 74 -1.44 21.47 -3.72
C GLU A 74 -2.93 21.66 -4.01
N GLY A 75 -3.74 21.79 -2.94
CA GLY A 75 -5.19 22.06 -3.03
C GLY A 75 -6.05 20.86 -3.41
N LYS A 76 -5.47 19.65 -3.43
CA LYS A 76 -6.17 18.38 -3.73
C LYS A 76 -6.27 17.44 -2.52
N GLY A 77 -6.02 17.95 -1.33
CA GLY A 77 -5.84 17.15 -0.13
C GLY A 77 -4.42 16.61 -0.01
N ILE A 78 -4.03 16.24 1.20
CA ILE A 78 -2.65 15.81 1.47
C ILE A 78 -2.39 14.37 0.99
N TRP A 79 -3.32 13.45 1.25
CA TRP A 79 -3.21 12.04 0.83
C TRP A 79 -1.83 11.45 1.12
N ALA A 80 -1.42 11.51 2.39
CA ALA A 80 -0.08 11.09 2.81
C ALA A 80 0.20 9.60 2.61
N ALA A 81 -0.84 8.79 2.58
CA ALA A 81 -0.98 7.41 2.11
C ALA A 81 -0.08 6.35 2.79
N SER A 82 1.17 6.65 3.15
CA SER A 82 2.11 5.74 3.82
C SER A 82 3.19 6.54 4.53
N GLY A 83 3.75 6.01 5.62
CA GLY A 83 4.88 6.63 6.29
C GLY A 83 5.31 5.95 7.59
N VAL A 84 6.38 6.47 8.17
CA VAL A 84 7.00 6.03 9.43
C VAL A 84 7.24 7.24 10.31
N ASN A 85 6.90 7.16 11.59
CA ASN A 85 7.15 8.23 12.57
C ASN A 85 8.45 8.04 13.36
N GLU A 86 8.82 9.02 14.19
CA GLU A 86 10.02 8.98 15.05
C GLU A 86 10.02 7.85 16.08
N ALA A 87 8.86 7.30 16.43
CA ALA A 87 8.75 6.13 17.31
C ALA A 87 8.97 4.82 16.54
N HIS A 88 9.27 4.89 15.23
CA HIS A 88 9.43 3.77 14.31
C HIS A 88 8.17 2.91 14.20
N VAL A 89 7.03 3.55 14.29
CA VAL A 89 5.73 2.98 13.94
C VAL A 89 5.40 3.37 12.51
N ALA A 90 4.94 2.42 11.73
CA ALA A 90 4.53 2.63 10.35
C ALA A 90 3.03 2.46 10.17
N MET A 91 2.50 3.12 9.16
CA MET A 91 1.10 3.05 8.76
C MET A 91 1.00 3.09 7.25
N THR A 92 0.14 2.27 6.67
CA THR A 92 -0.37 2.46 5.32
C THR A 92 -1.87 2.74 5.41
N ALA A 93 -2.33 3.74 4.75
CA ALA A 93 -3.73 4.02 4.49
C ALA A 93 -3.87 4.19 2.99
N THR A 94 -4.67 3.49 2.29
CA THR A 94 -5.79 2.63 2.63
C THR A 94 -6.02 1.61 1.52
N GLU A 95 -6.69 0.50 1.83
CA GLU A 95 -7.43 -0.27 0.82
C GLU A 95 -8.87 0.22 0.85
N THR A 96 -9.40 0.77 -0.23
CA THR A 96 -10.84 1.06 -0.33
C THR A 96 -11.59 -0.27 -0.36
N ILE A 97 -12.43 -0.51 0.63
CA ILE A 97 -13.24 -1.71 0.77
C ILE A 97 -14.73 -1.37 0.66
N THR A 98 -15.59 -2.36 0.58
CA THR A 98 -17.04 -2.13 0.42
C THR A 98 -17.83 -3.04 1.35
N SER A 99 -18.69 -2.46 2.19
CA SER A 99 -19.69 -3.21 2.95
C SER A 99 -20.94 -3.47 2.12
N ASN A 100 -21.68 -4.53 2.49
CA ASN A 100 -22.93 -4.86 1.85
C ASN A 100 -24.04 -3.84 2.18
N PRO A 101 -25.14 -3.80 1.40
CA PRO A 101 -26.21 -2.81 1.60
C PRO A 101 -26.92 -2.87 2.95
N ARG A 102 -26.94 -4.03 3.64
CA ARG A 102 -27.55 -4.15 4.97
C ARG A 102 -26.74 -3.42 6.02
N VAL A 103 -25.42 -3.53 5.95
CA VAL A 103 -24.48 -2.79 6.81
C VAL A 103 -24.61 -1.29 6.53
N LEU A 104 -24.53 -0.87 5.25
CA LEU A 104 -24.65 0.54 4.88
C LEU A 104 -26.01 1.16 5.20
N GLY A 105 -27.06 0.34 5.24
CA GLY A 105 -28.39 0.77 5.69
C GLY A 105 -28.50 0.94 7.21
N ALA A 106 -27.72 0.16 7.98
CA ALA A 106 -27.70 0.20 9.44
C ALA A 106 -26.73 1.26 9.99
N ASP A 107 -25.59 1.46 9.33
CA ASP A 107 -24.57 2.47 9.65
C ASP A 107 -24.11 3.19 8.36
N PRO A 108 -24.88 4.21 7.92
CA PRO A 108 -24.59 4.95 6.70
C PRO A 108 -23.26 5.72 6.76
N LEU A 109 -22.58 5.83 5.62
CA LEU A 109 -21.38 6.65 5.49
C LEU A 109 -21.68 8.13 5.79
N VAL A 110 -20.75 8.80 6.44
CA VAL A 110 -20.83 10.22 6.82
C VAL A 110 -20.29 11.09 5.68
N VAL A 111 -21.13 11.30 4.66
CA VAL A 111 -20.76 11.99 3.42
C VAL A 111 -20.98 13.49 3.55
N TYR A 112 -20.03 14.30 3.06
CA TYR A 112 -20.16 15.76 2.97
C TYR A 112 -21.41 16.18 2.19
N GLN A 113 -22.15 17.14 2.74
CA GLN A 113 -23.31 17.73 2.09
C GLN A 113 -23.07 19.24 1.93
N PRO A 114 -22.98 19.73 0.70
CA PRO A 114 -22.78 21.15 0.45
C PRO A 114 -23.98 21.99 0.90
N ALA A 115 -23.75 23.25 1.24
CA ALA A 115 -24.81 24.18 1.53
C ALA A 115 -25.77 24.29 0.34
N ALA A 116 -27.07 24.09 0.57
CA ALA A 116 -28.11 24.15 -0.46
C ALA A 116 -29.47 24.54 0.16
N ASP A 117 -30.33 25.22 -0.61
CA ASP A 117 -31.71 25.53 -0.24
C ASP A 117 -31.87 26.21 1.13
N GLY A 118 -30.90 27.09 1.50
CA GLY A 118 -30.91 27.81 2.78
C GLY A 118 -30.49 26.99 4.00
N LYS A 119 -29.98 25.74 3.80
CA LYS A 119 -29.34 24.93 4.82
C LYS A 119 -27.83 25.15 4.77
N GLU A 120 -27.19 25.16 5.95
CA GLU A 120 -25.74 25.17 6.08
C GLU A 120 -25.16 23.85 5.57
N GLU A 121 -23.87 23.85 5.22
CA GLU A 121 -23.15 22.64 4.88
C GLU A 121 -23.07 21.69 6.07
N ILE A 122 -23.00 20.38 5.80
CA ILE A 122 -22.74 19.34 6.80
C ILE A 122 -21.41 18.69 6.43
N ALA A 123 -20.43 18.78 7.33
CA ALA A 123 -19.14 18.13 7.15
C ALA A 123 -19.32 16.60 7.06
N GLY A 124 -18.49 15.96 6.24
CA GLY A 124 -18.39 14.50 6.19
C GLY A 124 -17.50 13.97 7.32
N GLY A 125 -17.30 12.64 7.34
CA GLY A 125 -16.36 11.96 8.22
C GLY A 125 -14.91 12.05 7.74
N ILE A 126 -14.03 11.26 8.33
CA ILE A 126 -12.62 11.11 7.91
C ILE A 126 -12.50 10.08 6.79
N GLY A 127 -11.48 10.20 5.95
CA GLY A 127 -11.21 9.24 4.88
C GLY A 127 -9.74 9.16 4.51
N GLU A 128 -9.42 8.52 3.41
CA GLU A 128 -8.04 8.24 2.97
C GLU A 128 -7.16 9.49 2.93
N GLU A 129 -7.73 10.64 2.54
CA GLU A 129 -7.03 11.92 2.56
C GLU A 129 -6.40 12.22 3.91
N ASP A 130 -7.11 11.87 5.00
CA ASP A 130 -6.90 12.39 6.34
C ASP A 130 -6.07 11.46 7.23
N LEU A 131 -6.24 10.14 7.06
CA LEU A 131 -5.91 9.11 8.07
C LEU A 131 -4.47 9.16 8.56
N VAL A 132 -3.48 9.26 7.68
CA VAL A 132 -2.07 9.25 8.09
C VAL A 132 -1.74 10.47 8.93
N CYS A 133 -2.22 11.66 8.55
CA CYS A 133 -1.97 12.90 9.26
C CYS A 133 -2.64 12.95 10.63
N LEU A 134 -3.82 12.32 10.76
CA LEU A 134 -4.57 12.28 12.01
C LEU A 134 -4.03 11.26 13.01
N VAL A 135 -3.33 10.20 12.53
CA VAL A 135 -2.96 9.06 13.38
C VAL A 135 -1.46 8.96 13.57
N LEU A 136 -0.67 8.88 12.49
CA LEU A 136 0.75 8.51 12.54
C LEU A 136 1.61 9.40 13.45
N PRO A 137 1.45 10.74 13.50
CA PRO A 137 2.26 11.60 14.35
C PRO A 137 2.06 11.40 15.85
N TYR A 138 1.02 10.67 16.27
CA TYR A 138 0.56 10.61 17.65
C TYR A 138 0.60 9.23 18.28
N ILE A 139 1.20 8.24 17.62
CA ILE A 139 1.21 6.84 18.07
C ILE A 139 2.63 6.33 18.30
N ARG A 140 2.80 5.43 19.28
CA ARG A 140 4.10 4.85 19.66
C ARG A 140 4.15 3.32 19.53
N SER A 141 3.04 2.71 19.10
CA SER A 141 2.96 1.29 18.74
C SER A 141 1.91 1.06 17.67
N ALA A 142 1.99 -0.07 16.98
CA ALA A 142 0.98 -0.48 16.00
C ALA A 142 -0.42 -0.57 16.62
N ARG A 143 -0.50 -1.11 17.85
CA ARG A 143 -1.74 -1.21 18.62
C ARG A 143 -2.35 0.16 18.97
N GLU A 144 -1.52 1.13 19.37
CA GLU A 144 -2.00 2.51 19.60
C GLU A 144 -2.59 3.12 18.33
N GLY A 145 -2.05 2.78 17.16
CA GLY A 145 -2.58 3.19 15.86
C GLY A 145 -4.01 2.71 15.64
N VAL A 146 -4.27 1.44 15.91
CA VAL A 146 -5.64 0.86 15.83
C VAL A 146 -6.59 1.58 16.77
N LEU A 147 -6.21 1.74 18.04
CA LEU A 147 -7.08 2.34 19.04
C LEU A 147 -7.37 3.82 18.76
N ARG A 148 -6.34 4.58 18.31
CA ARG A 148 -6.51 5.98 17.95
C ARG A 148 -7.42 6.14 16.73
N LEU A 149 -7.20 5.36 15.68
CA LEU A 149 -8.06 5.41 14.50
C LEU A 149 -9.49 4.98 14.84
N GLY A 150 -9.65 3.89 15.59
CA GLY A 150 -10.96 3.43 16.05
C GLY A 150 -11.75 4.52 16.78
N SER A 151 -11.10 5.22 17.71
CA SER A 151 -11.71 6.34 18.43
C SER A 151 -12.12 7.50 17.51
N LEU A 152 -11.32 7.80 16.47
CA LEU A 152 -11.66 8.83 15.49
C LEU A 152 -12.85 8.41 14.61
N LEU A 153 -12.92 7.14 14.22
CA LEU A 153 -14.04 6.59 13.45
C LEU A 153 -15.34 6.62 14.26
N GLU A 154 -15.30 6.24 15.53
CA GLU A 154 -16.47 6.31 16.42
C GLU A 154 -16.96 7.75 16.64
N GLN A 155 -16.06 8.73 16.65
CA GLN A 155 -16.39 10.12 16.90
C GLN A 155 -16.85 10.89 15.66
N TYR A 156 -16.17 10.71 14.54
CA TYR A 156 -16.38 11.51 13.32
C TYR A 156 -17.01 10.73 12.17
N GLY A 157 -16.98 9.41 12.24
CA GLY A 157 -17.38 8.54 11.15
C GLY A 157 -16.43 8.62 9.95
N THR A 158 -16.76 7.87 8.90
CA THR A 158 -16.04 7.89 7.63
C THR A 158 -16.97 8.14 6.45
N TYR A 159 -16.47 8.86 5.44
CA TYR A 159 -17.21 9.03 4.17
C TYR A 159 -16.89 7.92 3.16
N GLU A 160 -15.91 7.08 3.44
CA GLU A 160 -15.52 5.92 2.63
C GLU A 160 -14.97 4.81 3.53
N MET A 161 -15.14 3.57 3.13
CA MET A 161 -14.63 2.45 3.91
C MET A 161 -13.23 2.06 3.48
N ASN A 162 -12.41 1.68 4.45
CA ASN A 162 -10.99 1.46 4.26
C ASN A 162 -10.45 0.30 5.08
N GLY A 163 -9.39 -0.35 4.54
CA GLY A 163 -8.51 -1.23 5.28
C GLY A 163 -7.18 -0.54 5.55
N ILE A 164 -6.67 -0.59 6.77
CA ILE A 164 -5.50 0.15 7.21
C ILE A 164 -4.53 -0.77 7.95
N ALA A 165 -3.25 -0.73 7.59
CA ALA A 165 -2.19 -1.45 8.29
C ALA A 165 -1.43 -0.54 9.25
N PHE A 166 -1.14 -1.08 10.44
CA PHE A 166 -0.23 -0.51 11.42
C PHE A 166 0.87 -1.50 11.72
N GLN A 167 2.10 -1.01 11.87
CA GLN A 167 3.28 -1.84 12.06
C GLN A 167 4.25 -1.20 13.03
N ASP A 168 4.83 -2.02 13.91
CA ASP A 168 6.05 -1.72 14.61
C ASP A 168 7.02 -2.93 14.54
N LYS A 169 8.13 -2.91 15.28
CA LYS A 169 9.11 -4.00 15.25
C LYS A 169 8.59 -5.34 15.81
N ASP A 170 7.51 -5.30 16.57
CA ASP A 170 6.99 -6.46 17.30
C ASP A 170 5.76 -7.07 16.64
N GLU A 171 4.90 -6.24 16.05
CA GLU A 171 3.62 -6.69 15.52
C GLU A 171 3.10 -5.86 14.35
N ILE A 172 2.15 -6.47 13.63
CA ILE A 172 1.36 -5.83 12.57
C ILE A 172 -0.12 -6.00 12.93
N TRP A 173 -0.90 -4.93 12.74
CA TRP A 173 -2.35 -4.93 12.85
C TRP A 173 -2.99 -4.52 11.53
N TRP A 174 -4.08 -5.19 11.18
CA TRP A 174 -4.94 -4.82 10.07
C TRP A 174 -6.30 -4.41 10.59
N LEU A 175 -6.74 -3.20 10.26
CA LEU A 175 -8.04 -2.63 10.63
C LEU A 175 -8.90 -2.53 9.37
N GLU A 176 -10.16 -2.96 9.47
CA GLU A 176 -11.21 -2.76 8.47
C GLU A 176 -12.33 -1.92 9.05
N THR A 177 -12.77 -0.87 8.34
CA THR A 177 -13.96 -0.11 8.71
C THR A 177 -15.23 -0.85 8.28
N ILE A 178 -16.29 -0.69 9.02
CA ILE A 178 -17.59 -1.33 8.80
C ILE A 178 -18.64 -0.23 8.79
N GLY A 179 -19.27 0.03 7.63
CA GLY A 179 -20.19 1.16 7.52
C GLY A 179 -19.53 2.50 7.83
N GLY A 180 -20.29 3.40 8.46
CA GLY A 180 -19.88 4.77 8.74
C GLY A 180 -19.04 4.95 10.00
N HIS A 181 -19.23 4.15 11.05
CA HIS A 181 -18.61 4.39 12.37
C HIS A 181 -17.98 3.14 13.00
N HIS A 182 -18.45 1.93 12.62
CA HIS A 182 -17.94 0.70 13.18
C HIS A 182 -16.62 0.29 12.53
N TRP A 183 -15.84 -0.48 13.28
CA TRP A 183 -14.54 -0.98 12.83
C TRP A 183 -14.17 -2.27 13.56
N MET A 184 -13.30 -3.04 12.94
CA MET A 184 -12.66 -4.21 13.55
C MET A 184 -11.19 -4.25 13.15
N ALA A 185 -10.35 -4.87 13.98
CA ALA A 185 -8.95 -5.07 13.67
C ALA A 185 -8.46 -6.42 14.16
N ARG A 186 -7.57 -7.03 13.37
CA ARG A 186 -6.95 -8.31 13.70
C ARG A 186 -5.42 -8.19 13.64
N ARG A 187 -4.77 -8.70 14.68
CA ARG A 187 -3.30 -8.82 14.70
C ARG A 187 -2.90 -9.88 13.68
N VAL A 188 -1.91 -9.54 12.85
CA VAL A 188 -1.30 -10.49 11.90
C VAL A 188 -0.40 -11.46 12.69
N PRO A 189 -0.64 -12.79 12.63
CA PRO A 189 0.27 -13.74 13.25
C PRO A 189 1.69 -13.63 12.69
N ASP A 190 2.69 -13.89 13.55
CA ASP A 190 4.08 -13.68 13.18
C ASP A 190 4.57 -14.53 12.00
N GLU A 191 3.99 -15.72 11.82
CA GLU A 191 4.40 -16.73 10.84
C GLU A 191 3.71 -16.66 9.48
N VAL A 192 2.75 -15.72 9.31
CA VAL A 192 1.94 -15.63 8.10
C VAL A 192 2.20 -14.37 7.29
N TYR A 193 1.70 -14.38 6.06
CA TYR A 193 1.44 -13.18 5.29
C TYR A 193 -0.08 -13.00 5.08
N VAL A 194 -0.48 -11.78 4.77
CA VAL A 194 -1.85 -11.38 4.45
C VAL A 194 -1.83 -10.65 3.12
N VAL A 195 -2.76 -10.93 2.22
CA VAL A 195 -2.96 -10.19 0.96
C VAL A 195 -4.35 -9.56 0.96
N MET A 196 -4.40 -8.26 0.65
CA MET A 196 -5.63 -7.48 0.70
C MET A 196 -5.85 -6.76 -0.63
N PRO A 197 -6.85 -7.19 -1.43
CA PRO A 197 -7.44 -6.39 -2.49
C PRO A 197 -8.52 -5.45 -1.92
N ASN A 198 -9.31 -4.79 -2.78
CA ASN A 198 -10.34 -3.84 -2.37
C ASN A 198 -11.63 -4.50 -1.89
N GLN A 199 -11.54 -5.41 -0.94
CA GLN A 199 -12.68 -6.07 -0.30
C GLN A 199 -12.38 -6.35 1.16
N LEU A 200 -13.40 -6.54 2.01
CA LEU A 200 -13.17 -7.02 3.37
C LEU A 200 -12.51 -8.40 3.31
N GLY A 201 -11.49 -8.60 4.11
CA GLY A 201 -10.66 -9.80 4.05
C GLY A 201 -10.67 -10.65 5.31
N ILE A 202 -10.84 -10.05 6.50
CA ILE A 202 -10.83 -10.81 7.76
C ILE A 202 -11.90 -11.90 7.72
N ASP A 203 -11.46 -13.15 7.75
CA ASP A 203 -12.27 -14.35 7.57
C ASP A 203 -12.73 -15.00 8.89
N SER A 204 -12.14 -14.59 10.00
CA SER A 204 -12.52 -15.06 11.34
C SER A 204 -12.26 -13.97 12.38
N PHE A 205 -13.16 -13.87 13.37
CA PHE A 205 -13.08 -12.85 14.40
C PHE A 205 -13.58 -13.40 15.74
N ASP A 206 -12.75 -13.22 16.78
CA ASP A 206 -13.05 -13.66 18.14
C ASP A 206 -13.55 -12.47 18.98
N LEU A 207 -14.87 -12.40 19.18
CA LEU A 207 -15.49 -11.37 20.01
C LEU A 207 -15.16 -11.54 21.51
N GLU A 208 -14.85 -12.75 21.98
CA GLU A 208 -14.46 -12.97 23.38
C GLU A 208 -13.09 -12.34 23.65
N ASP A 209 -12.12 -12.53 22.76
CA ASP A 209 -10.83 -11.85 22.83
C ASP A 209 -10.99 -10.34 22.68
N ALA A 210 -11.77 -9.87 21.70
CA ALA A 210 -11.95 -8.45 21.39
C ALA A 210 -12.53 -7.63 22.57
N TYR A 211 -13.45 -8.23 23.34
CA TYR A 211 -14.03 -7.62 24.54
C TYR A 211 -13.36 -8.04 25.85
N GLY A 212 -12.41 -8.98 25.78
CA GLY A 212 -11.70 -9.55 26.93
C GLY A 212 -10.23 -9.12 26.99
N GLU A 213 -9.33 -10.04 26.65
CA GLU A 213 -7.88 -9.82 26.72
C GLU A 213 -7.35 -8.89 25.62
N GLN A 214 -8.09 -8.78 24.53
CA GLN A 214 -7.73 -7.93 23.38
C GLN A 214 -6.36 -8.24 22.80
N LYS A 215 -5.98 -9.49 22.78
CA LYS A 215 -4.64 -9.91 22.40
C LYS A 215 -4.45 -9.90 20.89
N ASN A 216 -5.46 -10.40 20.14
CA ASN A 216 -5.39 -10.56 18.71
C ASN A 216 -6.51 -9.83 17.96
N PHE A 217 -7.54 -9.37 18.66
CA PHE A 217 -8.71 -8.73 18.08
C PHE A 217 -9.09 -7.46 18.85
N LEU A 218 -9.48 -6.44 18.10
CA LEU A 218 -9.97 -5.16 18.60
C LEU A 218 -11.16 -4.74 17.73
N CYS A 219 -12.16 -4.09 18.31
CA CYS A 219 -13.30 -3.59 17.55
C CYS A 219 -13.97 -2.40 18.27
N SER A 220 -14.90 -1.74 17.59
CA SER A 220 -15.79 -0.75 18.19
C SER A 220 -16.58 -1.35 19.35
N ALA A 221 -16.85 -0.52 20.36
CA ALA A 221 -17.38 -0.97 21.64
C ALA A 221 -18.75 -1.68 21.54
N ASP A 222 -19.54 -1.36 20.54
CA ASP A 222 -20.90 -1.84 20.31
C ASP A 222 -21.04 -2.78 19.10
N LEU A 223 -19.93 -3.24 18.49
CA LEU A 223 -19.96 -4.08 17.28
C LEU A 223 -20.84 -5.33 17.46
N LYS A 224 -20.78 -5.98 18.62
CA LYS A 224 -21.61 -7.16 18.91
C LYS A 224 -23.10 -6.80 18.91
N GLU A 225 -23.49 -5.72 19.60
CA GLU A 225 -24.86 -5.24 19.65
C GLU A 225 -25.35 -4.82 18.25
N PHE A 226 -24.47 -4.18 17.45
CA PHE A 226 -24.75 -3.82 16.08
C PHE A 226 -25.07 -5.05 15.22
N ILE A 227 -24.25 -6.12 15.30
CA ILE A 227 -24.48 -7.38 14.58
C ILE A 227 -25.82 -8.00 14.98
N GLU A 228 -26.12 -8.06 16.28
CA GLU A 228 -27.31 -8.66 16.81
C GLU A 228 -28.58 -7.86 16.47
N THR A 229 -28.54 -6.53 16.66
CA THR A 229 -29.68 -5.63 16.44
C THR A 229 -30.14 -5.63 14.99
N TYR A 230 -29.19 -5.64 14.05
CA TYR A 230 -29.49 -5.58 12.62
C TYR A 230 -29.46 -6.96 11.94
N HIS A 231 -29.34 -8.05 12.73
CA HIS A 231 -29.30 -9.43 12.24
C HIS A 231 -28.30 -9.62 11.09
N LEU A 232 -27.08 -9.08 11.24
CA LEU A 232 -26.09 -9.07 10.17
C LEU A 232 -25.44 -10.43 9.95
N ASN A 233 -25.22 -11.22 11.01
CA ASN A 233 -24.68 -12.57 10.89
C ASN A 233 -25.75 -13.54 10.35
N LEU A 234 -25.50 -14.10 9.18
CA LEU A 234 -26.38 -15.06 8.50
C LEU A 234 -25.91 -16.50 8.63
N SER A 235 -24.83 -16.74 9.37
CA SER A 235 -24.30 -18.09 9.60
C SER A 235 -25.32 -18.94 10.34
N MET A 236 -25.54 -20.19 9.87
CA MET A 236 -26.48 -21.11 10.48
C MET A 236 -25.92 -21.78 11.74
N ASP A 237 -24.62 -21.80 11.92
CA ASP A 237 -23.93 -22.39 13.08
C ASP A 237 -23.49 -21.33 14.11
N GLY A 238 -23.72 -20.06 13.83
CA GLY A 238 -23.36 -18.95 14.72
C GLY A 238 -21.90 -18.52 14.62
N SER A 239 -21.09 -19.11 13.73
CA SER A 239 -19.72 -18.65 13.47
C SER A 239 -19.71 -17.22 12.92
N LEU A 240 -18.67 -16.45 13.27
CA LEU A 240 -18.50 -15.10 12.76
C LEU A 240 -17.36 -15.06 11.74
N ASN A 241 -17.75 -15.03 10.47
CA ASN A 241 -16.86 -14.68 9.36
C ASN A 241 -17.17 -13.24 8.92
N PRO A 242 -16.35 -12.25 9.30
CA PRO A 242 -16.61 -10.84 8.98
C PRO A 242 -16.74 -10.56 7.49
N ARG A 243 -15.98 -11.25 6.63
CA ARG A 243 -16.08 -11.12 5.18
C ARG A 243 -17.50 -11.40 4.70
N ASP A 244 -18.12 -12.46 5.20
CA ASP A 244 -19.48 -12.85 4.83
C ASP A 244 -20.54 -11.95 5.47
N VAL A 245 -20.28 -11.48 6.70
CA VAL A 245 -21.22 -10.66 7.47
C VAL A 245 -21.28 -9.23 6.97
N PHE A 246 -20.13 -8.64 6.65
CA PHE A 246 -20.02 -7.21 6.36
C PHE A 246 -19.68 -6.91 4.90
N GLY A 247 -18.96 -7.81 4.20
CA GLY A 247 -18.42 -7.57 2.87
C GLY A 247 -19.47 -7.50 1.76
N SER A 248 -19.09 -6.91 0.66
CA SER A 248 -19.78 -7.06 -0.62
C SER A 248 -19.51 -8.46 -1.19
N HIS A 249 -20.45 -8.98 -1.94
CA HIS A 249 -20.37 -10.27 -2.65
C HIS A 249 -20.99 -10.09 -4.02
N ASP A 250 -20.33 -9.35 -4.89
CA ASP A 250 -20.81 -9.09 -6.24
C ASP A 250 -19.86 -9.63 -7.32
N ASP A 251 -20.37 -9.80 -8.53
CA ASP A 251 -19.59 -10.31 -9.66
C ASP A 251 -18.40 -9.40 -10.04
N ALA A 252 -18.41 -8.14 -9.62
CA ALA A 252 -17.29 -7.22 -9.86
C ALA A 252 -16.05 -7.65 -9.08
N ASP A 253 -16.21 -8.24 -7.90
CA ASP A 253 -15.11 -8.77 -7.10
C ASP A 253 -14.34 -9.87 -7.84
N HIS A 254 -15.02 -10.71 -8.62
CA HIS A 254 -14.42 -11.79 -9.40
C HIS A 254 -13.58 -11.32 -10.60
N VAL A 255 -13.64 -10.04 -10.94
CA VAL A 255 -12.79 -9.43 -11.99
C VAL A 255 -11.76 -8.51 -11.38
N TYR A 256 -12.12 -7.84 -10.28
CA TYR A 256 -11.34 -6.75 -9.71
C TYR A 256 -10.51 -7.16 -8.49
N ASN A 257 -11.05 -7.96 -7.59
CA ASN A 257 -10.50 -8.24 -6.26
C ASN A 257 -9.90 -9.64 -6.12
N THR A 258 -10.71 -10.69 -6.13
CA THR A 258 -10.26 -12.06 -5.86
C THR A 258 -9.13 -12.55 -6.77
N PRO A 259 -9.09 -12.20 -8.09
CA PRO A 259 -7.98 -12.61 -8.93
C PRO A 259 -6.61 -12.07 -8.48
N ARG A 260 -6.57 -10.88 -7.85
CA ARG A 260 -5.33 -10.31 -7.31
C ARG A 260 -4.82 -11.11 -6.12
N ALA A 261 -5.70 -11.44 -5.17
CA ALA A 261 -5.35 -12.27 -4.02
C ALA A 261 -4.88 -13.66 -4.49
N TRP A 262 -5.65 -14.31 -5.38
CA TRP A 262 -5.29 -15.59 -5.97
C TRP A 262 -3.89 -15.59 -6.60
N PHE A 263 -3.54 -14.57 -7.37
CA PHE A 263 -2.22 -14.50 -8.02
C PHE A 263 -1.09 -14.39 -7.00
N MET A 264 -1.26 -13.56 -5.98
CA MET A 264 -0.25 -13.36 -4.94
C MET A 264 -0.06 -14.62 -4.09
N GLU A 265 -1.15 -15.25 -3.68
CA GLU A 265 -1.14 -16.49 -2.89
C GLU A 265 -0.57 -17.67 -3.70
N ARG A 266 -0.94 -17.80 -4.97
CA ARG A 266 -0.37 -18.79 -5.90
C ARG A 266 1.14 -18.66 -6.03
N TYR A 267 1.69 -17.44 -5.99
CA TYR A 267 3.13 -17.22 -6.05
C TYR A 267 3.83 -17.61 -4.73
N LEU A 268 3.25 -17.23 -3.60
CA LEU A 268 3.86 -17.45 -2.28
C LEU A 268 3.67 -18.90 -1.76
N ASN A 269 2.62 -19.59 -2.21
CA ASN A 269 2.27 -20.95 -1.81
C ASN A 269 2.01 -21.87 -3.02
N PRO A 270 2.96 -22.02 -3.97
CA PRO A 270 2.70 -22.71 -5.24
C PRO A 270 2.36 -24.20 -5.09
N ASN A 271 2.69 -24.85 -3.98
CA ASN A 271 2.47 -26.28 -3.75
C ASN A 271 1.50 -26.60 -2.61
N THR A 272 1.11 -25.61 -1.81
CA THR A 272 0.19 -25.80 -0.66
C THR A 272 -1.21 -26.18 -1.15
N TYR A 273 -1.64 -25.55 -2.24
CA TYR A 273 -2.91 -25.79 -2.91
C TYR A 273 -2.73 -26.01 -4.40
N ARG A 274 -3.75 -26.54 -5.05
CA ARG A 274 -3.84 -26.61 -6.51
C ARG A 274 -4.46 -25.31 -7.02
N TRP A 275 -3.71 -24.55 -7.75
CA TRP A 275 -4.11 -23.23 -8.25
C TRP A 275 -4.61 -23.25 -9.69
N ASP A 276 -4.34 -24.34 -10.42
CA ASP A 276 -4.60 -24.44 -11.86
C ASP A 276 -5.35 -25.72 -12.23
N GLY A 277 -6.11 -25.65 -13.30
CA GLY A 277 -6.80 -26.80 -13.90
C GLY A 277 -8.18 -27.10 -13.29
N ALA A 278 -8.81 -28.17 -13.78
CA ALA A 278 -10.20 -28.53 -13.42
C ALA A 278 -10.36 -29.03 -11.97
N LEU A 279 -9.27 -29.34 -11.29
CA LEU A 279 -9.26 -29.81 -9.89
C LEU A 279 -8.56 -28.78 -8.98
N ALA A 280 -8.53 -27.51 -9.36
CA ALA A 280 -8.00 -26.45 -8.52
C ALA A 280 -8.77 -26.35 -7.22
N ASP A 281 -8.04 -26.21 -6.10
CA ASP A 281 -8.63 -25.94 -4.79
C ASP A 281 -9.15 -24.49 -4.75
N PHE A 282 -8.40 -23.56 -5.37
CA PHE A 282 -8.79 -22.17 -5.55
C PHE A 282 -8.60 -21.71 -6.99
N THR A 283 -9.50 -20.86 -7.46
CA THR A 283 -9.50 -20.22 -8.77
C THR A 283 -9.46 -18.70 -8.63
N PRO A 284 -9.20 -17.94 -9.69
CA PRO A 284 -9.23 -16.48 -9.63
C PRO A 284 -10.55 -15.86 -9.14
N VAL A 285 -11.64 -16.64 -9.15
CA VAL A 285 -12.98 -16.18 -8.74
C VAL A 285 -13.47 -16.86 -7.45
N SER A 286 -12.56 -17.45 -6.67
CA SER A 286 -12.91 -18.09 -5.40
C SER A 286 -13.14 -17.04 -4.29
N ASP A 287 -14.31 -17.11 -3.62
CA ASP A 287 -14.66 -16.20 -2.52
C ASP A 287 -14.05 -16.61 -1.18
N ASP A 288 -13.59 -17.84 -1.07
CA ASP A 288 -13.07 -18.46 0.14
C ASP A 288 -11.53 -18.50 0.21
N LEU A 289 -10.84 -17.65 -0.54
CA LEU A 289 -9.39 -17.47 -0.39
C LEU A 289 -9.05 -17.12 1.05
N PRO A 290 -8.06 -17.78 1.69
CA PRO A 290 -7.70 -17.50 3.08
C PRO A 290 -7.23 -16.07 3.29
N TRP A 291 -7.64 -15.42 4.38
CA TRP A 291 -7.13 -14.09 4.72
C TRP A 291 -5.61 -14.08 4.93
N CYS A 292 -5.06 -15.14 5.53
CA CYS A 292 -3.64 -15.27 5.81
C CYS A 292 -3.15 -16.71 5.62
N MET A 293 -1.89 -16.85 5.20
CA MET A 293 -1.25 -18.17 5.06
C MET A 293 0.20 -18.14 5.55
N VAL A 294 0.70 -19.31 5.99
CA VAL A 294 2.12 -19.52 6.21
C VAL A 294 2.78 -19.71 4.83
N PRO A 295 3.75 -18.86 4.43
CA PRO A 295 4.38 -19.01 3.13
C PRO A 295 5.25 -20.26 3.06
N GLU A 296 5.40 -20.84 1.86
CA GLU A 296 6.28 -22.02 1.67
C GLU A 296 7.77 -21.73 1.83
N LYS A 297 8.17 -20.48 1.70
CA LYS A 297 9.53 -19.98 1.92
C LYS A 297 9.50 -18.62 2.57
N LYS A 298 10.61 -18.21 3.18
CA LYS A 298 10.76 -16.84 3.70
C LYS A 298 10.56 -15.82 2.58
N ILE A 299 9.78 -14.78 2.88
CA ILE A 299 9.44 -13.71 1.95
C ILE A 299 10.51 -12.61 1.99
N THR A 300 10.99 -12.20 0.83
CA THR A 300 11.94 -11.10 0.64
C THR A 300 11.25 -9.83 0.16
N VAL A 301 11.98 -8.73 0.14
CA VAL A 301 11.53 -7.45 -0.46
C VAL A 301 11.23 -7.64 -1.95
N GLU A 302 12.03 -8.45 -2.64
CA GLU A 302 11.88 -8.77 -4.06
C GLU A 302 10.61 -9.60 -4.32
N ASP A 303 10.26 -10.55 -3.45
CA ASP A 303 9.00 -11.29 -3.55
C ASP A 303 7.80 -10.33 -3.41
N VAL A 304 7.86 -9.40 -2.45
CA VAL A 304 6.82 -8.36 -2.29
C VAL A 304 6.73 -7.47 -3.53
N LYS A 305 7.89 -7.02 -4.06
CA LYS A 305 7.93 -6.25 -5.31
C LYS A 305 7.30 -7.01 -6.47
N TYR A 306 7.63 -8.30 -6.61
CA TYR A 306 7.11 -9.14 -7.68
C TYR A 306 5.58 -9.26 -7.62
N VAL A 307 5.01 -9.60 -6.47
CA VAL A 307 3.57 -9.79 -6.35
C VAL A 307 2.79 -8.48 -6.51
N LEU A 308 3.27 -7.37 -5.95
CA LEU A 308 2.64 -6.04 -6.09
C LEU A 308 2.83 -5.44 -7.50
N SER A 309 3.76 -5.96 -8.30
CA SER A 309 3.93 -5.60 -9.72
C SER A 309 3.21 -6.57 -10.67
N GLY A 310 2.47 -7.51 -10.12
CA GLY A 310 1.85 -8.60 -10.85
C GLY A 310 0.87 -8.13 -11.94
N HIS A 311 0.98 -8.75 -13.10
CA HIS A 311 0.03 -8.62 -14.22
C HIS A 311 -0.39 -10.01 -14.73
N TYR A 312 -0.42 -10.99 -13.82
CA TYR A 312 -0.73 -12.39 -14.07
C TYR A 312 0.27 -13.11 -14.97
N GLN A 313 1.53 -12.66 -15.00
CA GLN A 313 2.60 -13.28 -15.77
C GLN A 313 2.73 -14.77 -15.45
N GLY A 314 2.93 -15.58 -16.51
CA GLY A 314 2.97 -17.02 -16.38
C GLY A 314 1.60 -17.71 -16.25
N THR A 315 0.51 -16.97 -16.47
CA THR A 315 -0.87 -17.49 -16.51
C THR A 315 -1.56 -17.10 -17.83
N PRO A 316 -2.71 -17.72 -18.18
CA PRO A 316 -3.48 -17.32 -19.36
C PRO A 316 -4.04 -15.89 -19.31
N TYR A 317 -4.01 -15.24 -18.17
CA TYR A 317 -4.64 -13.93 -17.93
C TYR A 317 -3.68 -12.76 -18.15
N ASP A 318 -2.40 -13.03 -18.41
CA ASP A 318 -1.38 -12.01 -18.65
C ASP A 318 -1.73 -11.15 -19.89
N PRO A 319 -1.92 -9.84 -19.76
CA PRO A 319 -2.23 -8.97 -20.89
C PRO A 319 -1.13 -8.89 -21.95
N TYR A 320 0.12 -9.19 -21.57
CA TYR A 320 1.28 -9.24 -22.47
C TYR A 320 1.61 -10.66 -22.94
N GLY A 321 0.95 -11.65 -22.37
CA GLY A 321 1.22 -13.06 -22.64
C GLY A 321 0.70 -13.55 -23.99
N SER A 322 1.29 -14.64 -24.44
CA SER A 322 0.80 -15.42 -25.60
C SER A 322 0.36 -16.83 -25.20
N TYR A 323 0.28 -17.10 -23.90
CA TYR A 323 -0.10 -18.39 -23.35
C TYR A 323 -1.63 -18.48 -23.16
N GLY A 324 -2.22 -19.60 -23.59
CA GLY A 324 -3.66 -19.82 -23.46
C GLY A 324 -4.50 -19.17 -24.58
N GLU A 325 -5.79 -19.00 -24.30
CA GLU A 325 -6.73 -18.39 -25.24
C GLU A 325 -6.60 -16.85 -25.18
N LYS A 326 -6.51 -16.22 -26.34
CA LYS A 326 -6.37 -14.76 -26.46
C LYS A 326 -7.50 -13.98 -25.77
N SER A 327 -8.69 -14.55 -25.67
CA SER A 327 -9.85 -13.97 -24.98
C SER A 327 -9.68 -13.86 -23.48
N MET A 328 -8.73 -14.62 -22.89
CA MET A 328 -8.43 -14.59 -21.46
C MET A 328 -7.36 -13.57 -21.12
N CYS A 329 -6.59 -13.08 -22.08
CA CYS A 329 -5.56 -12.08 -21.84
C CYS A 329 -6.21 -10.76 -21.34
N GLY A 330 -5.77 -10.29 -20.17
CA GLY A 330 -6.31 -9.07 -19.57
C GLY A 330 -7.75 -9.21 -19.03
N ALA A 331 -8.24 -10.43 -18.80
CA ALA A 331 -9.57 -10.68 -18.25
C ALA A 331 -9.74 -10.09 -16.83
N TYR A 332 -8.65 -9.98 -16.07
CA TYR A 332 -8.63 -9.51 -14.70
C TYR A 332 -7.80 -8.24 -14.55
N ARG A 333 -8.15 -7.42 -13.55
CA ARG A 333 -7.42 -6.21 -13.19
C ARG A 333 -6.00 -6.56 -12.72
N SER A 334 -4.99 -6.09 -13.43
CA SER A 334 -3.58 -6.24 -13.04
C SER A 334 -3.28 -5.57 -11.70
N ILE A 335 -2.39 -6.16 -10.89
CA ILE A 335 -1.93 -5.59 -9.61
C ILE A 335 -1.05 -4.38 -9.89
N GLY A 336 0.01 -4.55 -10.71
CA GLY A 336 0.84 -3.46 -11.21
C GLY A 336 0.17 -2.72 -12.36
N ILE A 337 -0.92 -2.01 -12.07
CA ILE A 337 -1.78 -1.36 -13.07
C ILE A 337 -1.19 -0.02 -13.55
N ASN A 338 -1.62 0.43 -14.76
CA ASN A 338 -1.15 1.68 -15.39
C ASN A 338 -1.39 2.96 -14.57
N ARG A 339 -2.38 2.95 -13.68
CA ARG A 339 -2.75 4.07 -12.80
C ARG A 339 -2.18 3.95 -11.39
N ASN A 340 -1.23 3.04 -11.18
CA ASN A 340 -0.44 2.99 -9.96
C ASN A 340 0.39 4.27 -9.82
N ASP A 341 0.28 4.97 -8.70
CA ASP A 341 0.97 6.22 -8.42
C ASP A 341 2.29 5.97 -7.71
N PHE A 342 2.29 5.07 -6.73
CA PHE A 342 3.50 4.54 -6.09
C PHE A 342 3.26 3.14 -5.50
N MET A 343 4.35 2.46 -5.23
CA MET A 343 4.44 1.33 -4.31
C MET A 343 5.36 1.74 -3.16
N ALA A 344 4.90 1.57 -1.93
CA ALA A 344 5.74 1.68 -0.74
C ALA A 344 5.74 0.35 0.01
N LEU A 345 6.93 -0.09 0.43
CA LEU A 345 7.14 -1.18 1.37
C LEU A 345 7.92 -0.64 2.55
N ILE A 346 7.41 -0.84 3.75
CA ILE A 346 8.09 -0.45 4.98
C ILE A 346 8.59 -1.72 5.67
N GLN A 347 9.90 -1.79 5.85
CA GLN A 347 10.61 -2.88 6.52
C GLN A 347 11.14 -2.38 7.86
N ILE A 348 10.67 -2.95 8.98
CA ILE A 348 11.17 -2.62 10.32
C ILE A 348 12.02 -3.79 10.81
N ARG A 349 13.34 -3.57 10.83
CA ARG A 349 14.38 -4.58 11.09
C ARG A 349 14.69 -4.70 12.59
N PRO A 350 14.27 -5.77 13.30
CA PRO A 350 14.33 -5.84 14.77
C PRO A 350 15.75 -5.81 15.33
N ASP A 351 16.70 -6.41 14.62
CA ASP A 351 18.10 -6.58 15.08
C ASP A 351 18.98 -5.34 14.86
N MET A 352 18.42 -4.29 14.21
CA MET A 352 19.11 -3.05 13.97
C MET A 352 18.90 -2.06 15.12
N GLU A 353 19.88 -1.16 15.33
CA GLU A 353 19.70 -0.03 16.23
C GLU A 353 18.49 0.82 15.81
N ALA A 354 17.85 1.47 16.78
CA ALA A 354 16.56 2.11 16.58
C ALA A 354 16.53 3.04 15.37
N ASP A 355 17.52 3.92 15.24
CA ASP A 355 17.61 4.92 14.17
C ASP A 355 17.94 4.37 12.77
N CYS A 356 18.34 3.09 12.67
CA CYS A 356 18.58 2.40 11.39
C CYS A 356 17.51 1.35 11.09
N ARG A 357 16.59 1.12 12.03
CA ARG A 357 15.62 0.04 11.96
C ARG A 357 14.65 0.15 10.80
N PRO A 358 13.96 1.29 10.60
CA PRO A 358 13.01 1.42 9.51
C PRO A 358 13.70 1.78 8.19
N VAL A 359 13.39 0.98 7.16
CA VAL A 359 13.76 1.26 5.77
C VAL A 359 12.49 1.30 4.94
N GLU A 360 12.30 2.37 4.17
CA GLU A 360 11.21 2.51 3.22
C GLU A 360 11.72 2.20 1.81
N TRP A 361 11.07 1.25 1.16
CA TRP A 361 11.33 0.87 -0.23
C TRP A 361 10.25 1.49 -1.11
N ILE A 362 10.67 2.27 -2.12
CA ILE A 362 9.76 3.11 -2.91
C ILE A 362 9.94 2.82 -4.39
N ALA A 363 8.82 2.70 -5.10
CA ALA A 363 8.75 2.75 -6.56
C ALA A 363 7.62 3.69 -6.98
N TYR A 364 7.83 4.50 -8.03
CA TYR A 364 6.80 5.39 -8.57
C TYR A 364 6.26 4.91 -9.92
N GLY A 365 5.16 5.53 -10.33
CA GLY A 365 4.45 5.25 -11.58
C GLY A 365 3.92 3.83 -11.61
N SER A 366 3.65 3.24 -12.77
CA SER A 366 3.35 1.82 -12.82
C SER A 366 4.57 1.01 -12.37
N ASN A 367 4.48 0.44 -11.18
CA ASN A 367 5.58 -0.25 -10.54
C ASN A 367 6.01 -1.53 -11.29
N ALA A 368 5.15 -2.09 -12.17
CA ALA A 368 5.52 -3.20 -13.04
C ALA A 368 6.78 -2.90 -13.89
N PHE A 369 6.98 -1.63 -14.26
CA PHE A 369 8.09 -1.19 -15.11
C PHE A 369 9.19 -0.44 -14.36
N ASN A 370 9.05 -0.23 -13.06
CA ASN A 370 9.96 0.62 -12.28
C ASN A 370 10.66 -0.14 -11.16
N ALA A 371 11.83 0.36 -10.78
CA ALA A 371 12.64 -0.21 -9.71
C ALA A 371 12.09 0.16 -8.33
N LEU A 372 12.26 -0.74 -7.37
CA LEU A 372 12.03 -0.52 -5.95
C LEU A 372 13.36 -0.18 -5.28
N VAL A 373 13.42 0.92 -4.55
CA VAL A 373 14.66 1.47 -3.99
C VAL A 373 14.54 1.79 -2.51
N PRO A 374 15.54 1.41 -1.66
CA PRO A 374 15.49 1.60 -0.21
C PRO A 374 15.95 3.00 0.22
N PHE A 375 15.33 3.51 1.31
CA PHE A 375 15.76 4.72 2.02
C PHE A 375 15.63 4.54 3.52
N TYR A 376 16.59 5.03 4.31
CA TYR A 376 16.40 5.15 5.75
C TYR A 376 15.28 6.14 6.04
N ALA A 377 14.33 5.74 6.88
CA ALA A 377 13.17 6.57 7.21
C ALA A 377 13.45 7.58 8.34
N ASP A 378 14.41 7.29 9.25
CA ASP A 378 14.77 8.20 10.34
C ASP A 378 15.76 9.29 9.88
N VAL A 379 15.24 10.24 9.09
CA VAL A 379 15.96 11.36 8.49
C VAL A 379 15.18 12.66 8.65
N GLU A 380 15.84 13.81 8.48
CA GLU A 380 15.19 15.12 8.55
C GLU A 380 14.60 15.58 7.22
N GLU A 381 15.15 15.08 6.12
CA GLU A 381 14.70 15.41 4.78
C GLU A 381 14.91 14.22 3.84
N THR A 382 14.07 14.12 2.84
CA THR A 382 14.19 13.13 1.77
C THR A 382 15.01 13.71 0.61
N PRO A 383 15.65 12.85 -0.22
CA PRO A 383 16.43 13.34 -1.36
C PRO A 383 15.60 14.16 -2.36
N GLU A 384 16.17 15.22 -2.88
CA GLU A 384 15.51 16.14 -3.81
C GLU A 384 14.89 15.40 -5.02
N TYR A 385 15.58 14.43 -5.57
CA TYR A 385 15.09 13.62 -6.70
C TYR A 385 13.74 12.90 -6.43
N LEU A 386 13.39 12.68 -5.17
CA LEU A 386 12.11 12.05 -4.77
C LEU A 386 11.08 13.06 -4.25
N ASN A 387 11.51 14.24 -3.76
CA ASN A 387 10.61 15.20 -3.12
C ASN A 387 10.28 16.45 -3.97
N ASN A 388 10.99 16.69 -5.08
CA ASN A 388 10.78 17.86 -5.94
C ASN A 388 9.69 17.66 -7.01
N THR A 389 8.90 16.59 -6.91
CA THR A 389 7.79 16.32 -7.85
C THR A 389 6.76 17.45 -7.80
N THR A 390 6.32 17.87 -8.97
CA THR A 390 5.24 18.85 -9.17
C THR A 390 4.20 18.31 -10.14
N GLY A 391 3.13 19.03 -10.39
CA GLY A 391 2.15 18.71 -11.43
C GLY A 391 2.67 18.80 -12.88
N ARG A 392 3.93 19.26 -13.08
CA ARG A 392 4.54 19.43 -14.40
C ARG A 392 5.56 18.33 -14.66
N VAL A 393 5.47 17.69 -15.84
CA VAL A 393 6.40 16.65 -16.28
C VAL A 393 7.84 17.18 -16.35
N SER A 394 8.76 16.43 -15.74
CA SER A 394 10.19 16.71 -15.75
C SER A 394 10.97 15.41 -15.49
N THR A 395 12.10 15.21 -16.14
CA THR A 395 13.04 14.11 -15.86
C THR A 395 13.96 14.37 -14.66
N GLU A 396 13.88 15.56 -14.07
CA GLU A 396 14.63 15.94 -12.87
C GLU A 396 14.05 15.37 -11.56
N ASN A 397 13.01 14.52 -11.65
CA ASN A 397 12.45 13.81 -10.50
C ASN A 397 12.07 12.38 -10.84
N PHE A 398 12.09 11.55 -9.80
CA PHE A 398 11.86 10.11 -9.93
C PHE A 398 10.44 9.77 -10.37
N TYR A 399 9.42 10.51 -9.89
CA TYR A 399 8.03 10.23 -10.24
C TYR A 399 7.78 10.32 -11.77
N TRP A 400 8.13 11.44 -12.39
CA TRP A 400 7.86 11.63 -13.82
C TRP A 400 8.78 10.79 -14.71
N SER A 401 10.04 10.58 -14.33
CA SER A 401 10.93 9.66 -15.05
C SER A 401 10.34 8.22 -15.02
N SER A 402 9.86 7.76 -13.87
CA SER A 402 9.19 6.46 -13.73
C SER A 402 7.92 6.37 -14.57
N ARG A 403 7.10 7.43 -14.59
CA ARG A 403 5.87 7.48 -15.40
C ARG A 403 6.17 7.42 -16.89
N LEU A 404 7.22 8.09 -17.35
CA LEU A 404 7.69 8.06 -18.75
C LEU A 404 8.19 6.66 -19.13
N ILE A 405 9.04 6.03 -18.31
CA ILE A 405 9.51 4.66 -18.54
C ILE A 405 8.32 3.71 -18.67
N ALA A 406 7.39 3.76 -17.71
CA ALA A 406 6.23 2.87 -17.70
C ALA A 406 5.37 3.00 -18.96
N ALA A 407 5.02 4.25 -19.34
CA ALA A 407 4.19 4.50 -20.52
C ALA A 407 4.84 4.04 -21.83
N MET A 408 6.16 4.21 -21.95
CA MET A 408 6.91 3.79 -23.14
C MET A 408 7.14 2.27 -23.17
N ALA A 409 7.46 1.69 -22.01
CA ALA A 409 7.68 0.24 -21.89
C ALA A 409 6.40 -0.55 -22.11
N ASP A 410 5.26 -0.08 -21.63
CA ASP A 410 3.94 -0.69 -21.91
C ASP A 410 3.66 -0.73 -23.42
N ALA A 411 3.88 0.39 -24.12
CA ALA A 411 3.66 0.50 -25.56
C ALA A 411 4.66 -0.34 -26.40
N SER A 412 5.81 -0.70 -25.85
CA SER A 412 6.88 -1.48 -26.51
C SER A 412 7.31 -2.72 -25.70
N TYR A 413 6.39 -3.34 -24.97
CA TYR A 413 6.64 -4.34 -23.93
C TYR A 413 7.71 -5.38 -24.30
N ASN A 414 7.50 -6.12 -25.41
CA ASN A 414 8.41 -7.20 -25.82
C ASN A 414 9.86 -6.75 -26.10
N LYS A 415 10.09 -5.49 -26.41
CA LYS A 415 11.44 -4.94 -26.67
C LYS A 415 12.02 -4.26 -25.45
N SER A 416 11.17 -3.63 -24.66
CA SER A 416 11.57 -2.88 -23.47
C SER A 416 11.76 -3.76 -22.23
N LEU A 417 11.11 -4.91 -22.14
CA LEU A 417 11.10 -5.79 -20.96
C LEU A 417 12.52 -6.09 -20.45
N PHE A 418 13.44 -6.47 -21.33
CA PHE A 418 14.82 -6.78 -20.96
C PHE A 418 15.57 -5.58 -20.33
N HIS A 419 15.31 -4.36 -20.79
CA HIS A 419 15.90 -3.16 -20.22
C HIS A 419 15.31 -2.86 -18.85
N VAL A 420 13.99 -3.06 -18.69
CA VAL A 420 13.27 -2.88 -17.43
C VAL A 420 13.73 -3.89 -16.38
N GLU A 421 13.79 -5.18 -16.69
CA GLU A 421 14.26 -6.22 -15.78
C GLU A 421 15.70 -5.94 -15.29
N ARG A 422 16.60 -5.60 -16.21
CA ARG A 422 17.98 -5.22 -15.84
C ARG A 422 18.07 -3.96 -14.99
N TYR A 423 17.20 -3.00 -15.23
CA TYR A 423 17.10 -1.80 -14.40
C TYR A 423 16.67 -2.16 -12.98
N GLN A 424 15.61 -2.93 -12.84
CA GLN A 424 15.09 -3.38 -11.55
C GLN A 424 16.15 -4.18 -10.77
N GLU A 425 16.81 -5.15 -11.41
CA GLU A 425 17.87 -5.95 -10.81
C GLU A 425 19.07 -5.10 -10.37
N ARG A 426 19.53 -4.16 -11.21
CA ARG A 426 20.68 -3.29 -10.87
C ARG A 426 20.37 -2.37 -9.70
N VAL A 427 19.19 -1.75 -9.70
CA VAL A 427 18.80 -0.85 -8.61
C VAL A 427 18.64 -1.63 -7.30
N ALA A 428 18.00 -2.81 -7.33
CA ALA A 428 17.87 -3.66 -6.16
C ALA A 428 19.24 -4.08 -5.60
N ALA A 429 20.13 -4.62 -6.45
CA ALA A 429 21.47 -5.06 -6.02
C ALA A 429 22.30 -3.92 -5.43
N LYS A 430 22.33 -2.76 -6.08
CA LYS A 430 23.04 -1.57 -5.58
C LYS A 430 22.37 -0.97 -4.34
N GLY A 431 21.06 -1.01 -4.27
CA GLY A 431 20.30 -0.58 -3.09
C GLY A 431 20.70 -1.39 -1.85
N HIS A 432 20.69 -2.72 -1.95
CA HIS A 432 21.15 -3.60 -0.87
C HIS A 432 22.64 -3.38 -0.54
N GLU A 433 23.51 -3.23 -1.54
CA GLU A 433 24.92 -2.93 -1.31
C GLU A 433 25.10 -1.65 -0.48
N LEU A 434 24.38 -0.58 -0.84
CA LEU A 434 24.44 0.70 -0.15
C LEU A 434 23.92 0.59 1.28
N ILE A 435 22.75 -0.02 1.49
CA ILE A 435 22.20 -0.25 2.84
C ILE A 435 23.20 -1.06 3.70
N ASN A 436 23.71 -2.18 3.21
CA ASN A 436 24.67 -3.02 3.95
C ASN A 436 25.95 -2.23 4.30
N ARG A 437 26.45 -1.43 3.39
CA ARG A 437 27.65 -0.60 3.61
C ARG A 437 27.42 0.47 4.67
N TYR A 438 26.26 1.14 4.63
CA TYR A 438 25.93 2.17 5.60
C TYR A 438 25.52 1.58 6.96
N ASP A 439 24.84 0.44 6.99
CA ASP A 439 24.57 -0.30 8.24
C ASP A 439 25.88 -0.64 8.97
N ALA A 440 26.90 -1.12 8.26
CA ALA A 440 28.21 -1.40 8.85
C ALA A 440 28.91 -0.15 9.41
N ARG A 441 28.79 1.01 8.71
CA ARG A 441 29.32 2.29 9.19
C ARG A 441 28.57 2.80 10.41
N LEU A 442 27.25 2.69 10.40
CA LEU A 442 26.36 3.11 11.49
C LEU A 442 26.59 2.26 12.75
N ALA A 443 26.79 0.94 12.60
CA ALA A 443 27.12 0.05 13.71
C ALA A 443 28.47 0.38 14.38
N ALA A 444 29.40 0.97 13.65
CA ALA A 444 30.71 1.36 14.17
C ALA A 444 30.71 2.79 14.79
N GLU A 445 29.68 3.58 14.60
CA GLU A 445 29.58 4.98 15.02
C GLU A 445 28.70 5.11 16.28
N GLN A 446 29.15 5.88 17.26
CA GLN A 446 28.43 6.08 18.52
C GLN A 446 27.87 7.52 18.66
N ASP A 447 28.40 8.50 17.92
CA ASP A 447 27.91 9.87 17.98
C ASP A 447 26.57 9.99 17.23
N PRO A 448 25.47 10.35 17.92
CA PRO A 448 24.15 10.49 17.29
C PRO A 448 24.11 11.50 16.14
N ALA A 449 24.91 12.59 16.21
CA ALA A 449 24.94 13.60 15.16
C ALA A 449 25.64 13.07 13.89
N VAL A 450 26.71 12.27 14.08
CA VAL A 450 27.40 11.60 12.96
C VAL A 450 26.53 10.51 12.36
N ARG A 451 25.85 9.73 13.19
CA ARG A 451 24.88 8.70 12.72
C ARG A 451 23.78 9.32 11.87
N LYS A 452 23.18 10.43 12.34
CA LYS A 452 22.18 11.19 11.58
C LYS A 452 22.72 11.63 10.21
N ALA A 453 23.91 12.22 10.18
CA ALA A 453 24.56 12.65 8.95
C ALA A 453 24.86 11.46 8.00
N LEU A 454 25.22 10.29 8.53
CA LEU A 454 25.45 9.08 7.75
C LEU A 454 24.18 8.58 7.05
N ARG A 455 23.03 8.57 7.73
CA ARG A 455 21.75 8.17 7.11
C ARG A 455 21.35 9.15 6.01
N GLN A 456 21.51 10.44 6.27
CA GLN A 456 21.25 11.47 5.23
C GLN A 456 22.17 11.31 4.03
N GLN A 457 23.44 11.03 4.25
CA GLN A 457 24.43 10.74 3.20
C GLN A 457 24.07 9.46 2.42
N ALA A 458 23.63 8.41 3.13
CA ALA A 458 23.19 7.16 2.52
C ALA A 458 22.02 7.41 1.54
N ASN A 459 21.00 8.12 1.98
CA ASN A 459 19.83 8.43 1.16
C ASN A 459 20.22 9.28 -0.07
N ALA A 460 21.13 10.24 0.08
CA ALA A 460 21.63 11.05 -1.04
C ALA A 460 22.40 10.20 -2.07
N GLU A 461 23.25 9.27 -1.60
CA GLU A 461 24.01 8.37 -2.48
C GLU A 461 23.10 7.37 -3.20
N ILE A 462 22.10 6.82 -2.49
CA ILE A 462 21.09 5.95 -3.08
C ILE A 462 20.28 6.69 -4.16
N ALA A 463 19.85 7.92 -3.89
CA ALA A 463 19.11 8.73 -4.86
C ALA A 463 19.96 9.06 -6.11
N SER A 464 21.25 9.35 -5.94
CA SER A 464 22.16 9.58 -7.06
C SER A 464 22.38 8.33 -7.92
N MET A 465 22.52 7.17 -7.28
CA MET A 465 22.56 5.87 -7.97
C MET A 465 21.28 5.62 -8.75
N LEU A 466 20.13 5.83 -8.09
CA LEU A 466 18.81 5.65 -8.70
C LEU A 466 18.63 6.54 -9.93
N GLN A 467 18.93 7.84 -9.83
CA GLN A 467 18.80 8.78 -10.93
C GLN A 467 19.60 8.31 -12.15
N LYS A 468 20.87 7.93 -11.95
CA LYS A 468 21.72 7.41 -13.02
C LYS A 468 21.15 6.17 -13.72
N GLU A 469 20.65 5.19 -12.95
CA GLU A 469 20.08 3.97 -13.53
C GLU A 469 18.74 4.24 -14.22
N THR A 470 17.96 5.19 -13.70
CA THR A 470 16.68 5.62 -14.28
C THR A 470 16.89 6.33 -15.62
N ASP A 471 17.86 7.27 -15.70
CA ASP A 471 18.20 8.00 -16.94
C ASP A 471 18.70 7.03 -18.03
N ASP A 472 19.61 6.11 -17.68
CA ASP A 472 20.09 5.06 -18.60
C ASP A 472 18.95 4.18 -19.14
N THR A 473 17.97 3.90 -18.30
CA THR A 473 16.81 3.09 -18.71
C THR A 473 15.83 3.88 -19.57
N LEU A 474 15.60 5.13 -19.21
CA LEU A 474 14.76 6.05 -20.00
C LEU A 474 15.27 6.19 -21.43
N ASP A 475 16.60 6.39 -21.61
CA ASP A 475 17.23 6.46 -22.92
C ASP A 475 16.98 5.20 -23.75
N LYS A 476 17.15 4.02 -23.16
CA LYS A 476 16.97 2.72 -23.83
C LYS A 476 15.51 2.47 -24.23
N VAL A 477 14.57 2.70 -23.31
CA VAL A 477 13.15 2.48 -23.59
C VAL A 477 12.63 3.48 -24.63
N LEU A 478 13.10 4.73 -24.57
CA LEU A 478 12.78 5.73 -25.59
C LEU A 478 13.30 5.30 -26.97
N PHE A 479 14.53 4.76 -27.05
CA PHE A 479 15.10 4.25 -28.30
C PHE A 479 14.25 3.11 -28.86
N GLU A 480 13.89 2.13 -28.03
CA GLU A 480 13.06 0.99 -28.46
C GLU A 480 11.69 1.42 -29.00
N LEU A 481 11.01 2.33 -28.31
CA LEU A 481 9.71 2.83 -28.76
C LEU A 481 9.85 3.69 -30.02
N SER A 482 10.85 4.57 -30.08
CA SER A 482 11.08 5.44 -31.25
C SER A 482 11.36 4.66 -32.52
N SER A 483 12.08 3.53 -32.43
CA SER A 483 12.35 2.63 -33.57
C SER A 483 11.07 1.96 -34.11
N GLN A 484 9.95 1.97 -33.37
CA GLN A 484 8.68 1.37 -33.75
C GLN A 484 7.63 2.38 -34.22
N MET A 485 8.02 3.65 -34.41
CA MET A 485 7.09 4.70 -34.86
C MET A 485 6.56 4.37 -36.27
N LYS A 486 5.22 4.45 -36.44
CA LYS A 486 4.54 4.08 -37.68
C LYS A 486 4.82 4.98 -38.88
N ASN A 487 5.45 6.15 -38.66
CA ASN A 487 5.90 7.03 -39.74
C ASN A 487 7.22 6.61 -40.38
N ALA A 488 7.80 5.50 -39.96
CA ALA A 488 8.98 4.92 -40.63
C ALA A 488 8.66 4.46 -42.05
N TYR A 489 9.61 4.68 -42.98
CA TYR A 489 9.47 4.28 -44.39
C TYR A 489 9.99 2.84 -44.56
N SER A 490 9.05 1.89 -44.68
CA SER A 490 9.33 0.46 -44.62
C SER A 490 10.31 -0.11 -45.69
N ARG A 491 10.54 0.61 -46.79
CA ARG A 491 11.45 0.16 -47.86
C ARG A 491 12.91 0.55 -47.65
N SER A 492 13.17 1.60 -46.85
CA SER A 492 14.52 2.12 -46.58
C SER A 492 15.00 1.92 -45.16
N ASP A 493 14.06 1.65 -44.22
CA ASP A 493 14.34 1.56 -42.78
C ASP A 493 14.31 0.12 -42.28
N ALA A 494 14.23 -0.87 -43.17
CA ALA A 494 14.16 -2.30 -42.86
C ALA A 494 15.54 -2.93 -42.61
#